data_a04ee7314e2941b9d1658db71bf61868
#
_entry.id   a04ee7314e2941b9d1658db71bf61868
#
_cell.length_a   1.000
_cell.length_b   1.000
_cell.length_c   1.000
_cell.angle_alpha   90.00
_cell.angle_beta   90.00
_cell.angle_gamma   90.00
#
_symmetry.space_group_name_H-M   'P 1'
#
loop_
_entity.id
_entity.type
_entity.pdbx_description
1 polymer ?
#
loop_
_entity_poly.entity_id
_entity_poly.type
_entity_poly.pdbx_seq_one_letter_code
_entity_poly.pdbx_strand_id
1 'polypeptide(L)'
;MKINYDKSDLLVFEIEEDRANEFAKIFYCKKSNFPIKYLGVPLHFTKLRREDMQPIIDKIIKRIAGWKGRLLSYAGRLALLKSCLASISIYLLSIIKFPIWAIDLINSHMGHFLWTNTEDKHKYHLANWQLVSQERYGGFGYP
;
A
#
# COMPACT_ATOMS: atom_id res chain seq x y z
N MET A 1 -18.91 1.79 27.32
CA MET A 1 -18.60 1.65 25.89
C MET A 1 -19.73 0.86 25.25
N LYS A 2 -20.39 1.33 24.18
CA LYS A 2 -21.47 0.60 23.49
C LYS A 2 -20.92 0.01 22.21
N ILE A 3 -21.20 -1.27 21.98
CA ILE A 3 -20.82 -1.96 20.74
C ILE A 3 -21.77 -1.50 19.63
N ASN A 4 -21.18 -1.16 18.47
CA ASN A 4 -21.98 -0.86 17.28
C ASN A 4 -22.07 -2.13 16.42
N TYR A 5 -23.20 -2.79 16.49
CA TYR A 5 -23.43 -4.06 15.79
C TYR A 5 -23.48 -3.89 14.27
N ASP A 6 -23.89 -2.72 13.75
CA ASP A 6 -23.91 -2.44 12.30
C ASP A 6 -22.50 -2.34 11.69
N LYS A 7 -21.50 -2.06 12.53
CA LYS A 7 -20.09 -1.96 12.13
C LYS A 7 -19.25 -3.17 12.60
N SER A 8 -19.90 -4.18 13.16
CA SER A 8 -19.24 -5.38 13.64
C SER A 8 -19.50 -6.53 12.69
N ASP A 9 -18.44 -7.21 12.29
CA ASP A 9 -18.48 -8.37 11.42
C ASP A 9 -18.05 -9.61 12.20
N LEU A 10 -18.79 -10.70 12.01
CA LEU A 10 -18.44 -12.02 12.56
C LEU A 10 -17.60 -12.79 11.57
N LEU A 11 -16.40 -13.14 12.00
CA LEU A 11 -15.48 -13.98 11.25
C LEU A 11 -15.44 -15.36 11.87
N VAL A 12 -15.71 -16.34 11.08
CA VAL A 12 -15.78 -17.73 11.54
C VAL A 12 -14.66 -18.52 10.87
N PHE A 13 -13.96 -19.33 11.66
CA PHE A 13 -12.83 -20.12 11.23
C PHE A 13 -13.15 -21.59 11.43
N GLU A 14 -12.99 -22.40 10.39
CA GLU A 14 -13.09 -23.87 10.46
C GLU A 14 -14.34 -24.41 11.15
N ILE A 15 -15.45 -23.70 11.07
CA ILE A 15 -16.73 -24.10 11.67
C ILE A 15 -17.75 -24.34 10.52
N GLU A 16 -18.61 -25.32 10.68
CA GLU A 16 -19.70 -25.61 9.77
C GLU A 16 -20.63 -24.40 9.59
N GLU A 17 -21.15 -24.26 8.40
CA GLU A 17 -21.90 -23.08 7.97
C GLU A 17 -23.15 -22.83 8.81
N ASP A 18 -23.80 -23.87 9.26
CA ASP A 18 -25.00 -23.82 10.10
C ASP A 18 -24.71 -23.21 11.46
N ARG A 19 -23.62 -23.61 12.09
CA ARG A 19 -23.14 -23.05 13.36
C ARG A 19 -22.71 -21.59 13.22
N ALA A 20 -22.09 -21.26 12.08
CA ALA A 20 -21.69 -19.88 11.81
C ALA A 20 -22.92 -18.95 11.71
N ASN A 21 -23.98 -19.41 11.11
CA ASN A 21 -25.24 -18.68 10.99
C ASN A 21 -25.96 -18.53 12.36
N GLU A 22 -25.84 -19.54 13.22
CA GLU A 22 -26.35 -19.49 14.60
C GLU A 22 -25.62 -18.41 15.42
N PHE A 23 -24.28 -18.40 15.36
CA PHE A 23 -23.49 -17.35 16.03
C PHE A 23 -23.79 -15.94 15.48
N ALA A 24 -23.97 -15.80 14.18
CA ALA A 24 -24.34 -14.49 13.60
C ALA A 24 -25.67 -13.97 14.15
N LYS A 25 -26.64 -14.85 14.40
CA LYS A 25 -27.92 -14.50 15.03
C LYS A 25 -27.76 -14.13 16.50
N ILE A 26 -26.94 -14.89 17.25
CA ILE A 26 -26.68 -14.66 18.68
C ILE A 26 -25.98 -13.31 18.91
N PHE A 27 -24.97 -13.00 18.08
CA PHE A 27 -24.18 -11.77 18.21
C PHE A 27 -24.77 -10.58 17.47
N TYR A 28 -25.87 -10.73 16.75
CA TYR A 28 -26.46 -9.67 15.91
C TYR A 28 -25.48 -9.02 14.95
N CYS A 29 -24.51 -9.78 14.45
CA CYS A 29 -23.46 -9.31 13.54
C CYS A 29 -23.59 -9.96 12.17
N LYS A 30 -23.13 -9.24 11.13
CA LYS A 30 -23.05 -9.80 9.78
C LYS A 30 -21.91 -10.80 9.68
N LYS A 31 -22.17 -11.92 9.00
CA LYS A 31 -21.12 -12.89 8.66
C LYS A 31 -20.28 -12.31 7.51
N SER A 32 -18.98 -12.21 7.70
CA SER A 32 -18.04 -11.77 6.67
C SER A 32 -17.01 -12.86 6.38
N ASN A 33 -16.65 -12.96 5.10
CA ASN A 33 -15.64 -13.90 4.62
C ASN A 33 -14.32 -13.16 4.34
N PHE A 34 -13.20 -13.88 4.40
CA PHE A 34 -11.90 -13.35 4.05
C PHE A 34 -11.75 -13.15 2.53
N PRO A 35 -10.97 -12.12 2.07
CA PRO A 35 -10.26 -11.13 2.88
C PRO A 35 -11.17 -10.04 3.44
N ILE A 36 -10.98 -9.70 4.72
CA ILE A 36 -11.67 -8.56 5.32
C ILE A 36 -10.84 -7.29 5.17
N LYS A 37 -11.53 -6.16 5.05
CA LYS A 37 -10.87 -4.86 4.96
C LYS A 37 -10.79 -4.22 6.34
N TYR A 38 -9.59 -4.21 6.94
CA TYR A 38 -9.34 -3.55 8.20
C TYR A 38 -8.49 -2.29 8.00
N LEU A 39 -9.01 -1.12 8.36
CA LEU A 39 -8.36 0.18 8.16
C LEU A 39 -7.85 0.43 6.73
N GLY A 40 -8.53 -0.12 5.75
CA GLY A 40 -8.18 0.03 4.33
C GLY A 40 -7.23 -1.02 3.79
N VAL A 41 -6.83 -1.99 4.61
CA VAL A 41 -5.90 -3.07 4.30
C VAL A 41 -6.65 -4.40 4.29
N PRO A 42 -6.49 -5.27 3.27
CA PRO A 42 -7.04 -6.61 3.29
C PRO A 42 -6.26 -7.48 4.29
N LEU A 43 -6.98 -8.08 5.22
CA LEU A 43 -6.45 -9.08 6.13
C LEU A 43 -6.91 -10.47 5.69
N HIS A 44 -5.98 -11.41 5.71
CA HIS A 44 -6.22 -12.81 5.41
C HIS A 44 -5.41 -13.71 6.35
N PHE A 45 -5.87 -14.93 6.62
CA PHE A 45 -5.10 -15.91 7.41
C PHE A 45 -3.92 -16.49 6.66
N THR A 46 -4.08 -16.65 5.36
CA THR A 46 -3.05 -17.14 4.49
C THR A 46 -2.30 -15.98 3.85
N LYS A 47 -1.19 -16.28 3.19
CA LYS A 47 -0.43 -15.30 2.43
C LYS A 47 -1.36 -14.60 1.43
N LEU A 48 -1.41 -13.27 1.50
CA LEU A 48 -2.18 -12.44 0.57
C LEU A 48 -1.80 -12.74 -0.87
N ARG A 49 -2.80 -12.91 -1.71
CA ARG A 49 -2.62 -13.10 -3.16
C ARG A 49 -2.31 -11.76 -3.82
N ARG A 50 -1.81 -11.85 -5.06
CA ARG A 50 -1.52 -10.67 -5.86
C ARG A 50 -2.75 -9.79 -6.06
N GLU A 51 -3.90 -10.39 -6.25
CA GLU A 51 -5.20 -9.74 -6.44
C GLU A 51 -5.62 -8.92 -5.22
N ASP A 52 -5.35 -9.43 -4.01
CA ASP A 52 -5.67 -8.75 -2.75
C ASP A 52 -4.77 -7.53 -2.51
N MET A 53 -3.53 -7.59 -3.00
CA MET A 53 -2.52 -6.52 -2.85
C MET A 53 -2.67 -5.43 -3.90
N GLN A 54 -3.18 -5.76 -5.09
CA GLN A 54 -3.26 -4.84 -6.21
C GLN A 54 -4.00 -3.54 -5.89
N PRO A 55 -5.16 -3.54 -5.20
CA PRO A 55 -5.86 -2.30 -4.86
C PRO A 55 -5.07 -1.34 -3.99
N ILE A 56 -4.19 -1.87 -3.12
CA ILE A 56 -3.31 -1.05 -2.27
C ILE A 56 -2.23 -0.39 -3.13
N ILE A 57 -1.59 -1.18 -3.98
CA ILE A 57 -0.54 -0.72 -4.88
C ILE A 57 -1.10 0.34 -5.83
N ASP A 58 -2.26 0.08 -6.43
CA ASP A 58 -2.93 1.01 -7.33
C ASP A 58 -3.25 2.34 -6.62
N LYS A 59 -3.64 2.29 -5.36
CA LYS A 59 -3.88 3.50 -4.56
C LYS A 59 -2.60 4.32 -4.36
N ILE A 60 -1.46 3.67 -4.11
CA ILE A 60 -0.16 4.33 -3.98
C ILE A 60 0.26 4.94 -5.32
N ILE A 61 0.20 4.16 -6.41
CA ILE A 61 0.57 4.59 -7.75
C ILE A 61 -0.32 5.77 -8.19
N LYS A 62 -1.62 5.66 -7.97
CA LYS A 62 -2.58 6.72 -8.31
C LYS A 62 -2.31 8.02 -7.55
N ARG A 63 -1.83 7.93 -6.32
CA ARG A 63 -1.43 9.09 -5.53
C ARG A 63 -0.17 9.75 -6.11
N ILE A 64 0.82 8.96 -6.49
CA ILE A 64 2.05 9.47 -7.15
C ILE A 64 1.69 10.10 -8.51
N ALA A 65 0.87 9.45 -9.32
CA ALA A 65 0.45 9.94 -10.63
C ALA A 65 -0.39 11.23 -10.56
N GLY A 66 -1.11 11.43 -9.45
CA GLY A 66 -1.90 12.64 -9.22
C GLY A 66 -1.07 13.89 -8.91
N TRP A 67 0.20 13.73 -8.62
CA TRP A 67 1.07 14.87 -8.32
C TRP A 67 1.51 15.59 -9.61
N LYS A 68 1.39 16.90 -9.62
CA LYS A 68 1.85 17.73 -10.75
C LYS A 68 3.39 17.90 -10.72
N GLY A 69 4.09 16.79 -10.92
CA GLY A 69 5.56 16.74 -10.88
C GLY A 69 6.24 17.74 -11.81
N ARG A 70 5.57 18.11 -12.92
CA ARG A 70 6.05 19.10 -13.90
C ARG A 70 6.28 20.50 -13.30
N LEU A 71 5.53 20.84 -12.26
CA LEU A 71 5.61 22.14 -11.60
C LEU A 71 6.62 22.16 -10.45
N LEU A 72 7.22 21.02 -10.13
CA LEU A 72 8.12 20.86 -8.99
C LEU A 72 9.56 20.72 -9.45
N SER A 73 10.46 21.39 -8.72
CA SER A 73 11.90 21.15 -8.83
C SER A 73 12.24 19.73 -8.39
N TYR A 74 13.42 19.24 -8.73
CA TYR A 74 13.92 17.94 -8.29
C TYR A 74 13.84 17.78 -6.75
N ALA A 75 14.29 18.77 -5.99
CA ALA A 75 14.21 18.78 -4.54
C ALA A 75 12.76 18.76 -4.04
N GLY A 76 11.85 19.45 -4.69
CA GLY A 76 10.42 19.44 -4.37
C GLY A 76 9.78 18.08 -4.62
N ARG A 77 10.11 17.39 -5.72
CA ARG A 77 9.65 16.01 -6.00
C ARG A 77 10.16 15.04 -4.96
N LEU A 78 11.43 15.15 -4.59
CA LEU A 78 12.04 14.33 -3.57
C LEU A 78 11.39 14.54 -2.19
N ALA A 79 11.19 15.79 -1.79
CA ALA A 79 10.51 16.11 -0.54
C ALA A 79 9.09 15.53 -0.51
N LEU A 80 8.37 15.61 -1.63
CA LEU A 80 7.02 15.06 -1.76
C LEU A 80 7.02 13.54 -1.68
N LEU A 81 7.95 12.86 -2.36
CA LEU A 81 8.13 11.41 -2.24
C LEU A 81 8.41 11.01 -0.78
N LYS A 82 9.36 11.66 -0.13
CA LYS A 82 9.69 11.38 1.28
C LYS A 82 8.49 11.56 2.21
N SER A 83 7.83 12.71 2.17
CA SER A 83 6.74 13.02 3.10
C SER A 83 5.50 12.13 2.92
N CYS A 84 5.10 11.90 1.67
CA CYS A 84 3.87 11.15 1.40
C CYS A 84 4.06 9.64 1.46
N LEU A 85 5.20 9.14 0.98
CA LEU A 85 5.44 7.70 0.98
C LEU A 85 5.87 7.18 2.34
N ALA A 86 6.64 7.96 3.10
CA ALA A 86 6.99 7.57 4.47
C ALA A 86 5.73 7.32 5.31
N SER A 87 4.73 8.22 5.22
CA SER A 87 3.48 8.06 5.99
C SER A 87 2.66 6.85 5.58
N ILE A 88 2.61 6.52 4.29
CA ILE A 88 1.87 5.36 3.78
C ILE A 88 2.64 4.07 4.06
N SER A 89 3.95 4.08 3.83
CA SER A 89 4.81 2.90 3.97
C SER A 89 4.89 2.44 5.43
N ILE A 90 5.08 3.35 6.38
CA ILE A 90 5.16 2.99 7.80
C ILE A 90 3.88 2.29 8.24
N TYR A 91 2.71 2.81 7.88
CA TYR A 91 1.43 2.22 8.23
C TYR A 91 1.24 0.83 7.57
N LEU A 92 1.50 0.73 6.28
CA LEU A 92 1.29 -0.52 5.55
C LEU A 92 2.30 -1.60 5.93
N LEU A 93 3.58 -1.24 6.08
CA LEU A 93 4.65 -2.17 6.46
C LEU A 93 4.51 -2.69 7.88
N SER A 94 3.85 -1.93 8.77
CA SER A 94 3.55 -2.40 10.14
C SER A 94 2.49 -3.51 10.16
N ILE A 95 1.67 -3.62 9.13
CA ILE A 95 0.55 -4.57 9.07
C ILE A 95 0.81 -5.71 8.09
N ILE A 96 1.44 -5.42 6.94
CA ILE A 96 1.62 -6.38 5.84
C ILE A 96 3.09 -6.44 5.43
N LYS A 97 3.59 -7.67 5.26
CA LYS A 97 4.86 -7.91 4.58
C LYS A 97 4.66 -7.80 3.06
N PHE A 98 5.18 -6.73 2.47
CA PHE A 98 5.13 -6.55 1.02
C PHE A 98 6.01 -7.58 0.29
N PRO A 99 5.48 -8.23 -0.74
CA PRO A 99 6.27 -9.07 -1.61
C PRO A 99 7.21 -8.21 -2.49
N ILE A 100 8.36 -8.76 -2.86
CA ILE A 100 9.41 -8.06 -3.62
C ILE A 100 8.84 -7.41 -4.90
N TRP A 101 8.00 -8.12 -5.66
CA TRP A 101 7.40 -7.59 -6.89
C TRP A 101 6.59 -6.29 -6.68
N ALA A 102 5.94 -6.16 -5.52
CA ALA A 102 5.16 -4.97 -5.18
C ALA A 102 6.07 -3.79 -4.83
N ILE A 103 7.16 -4.06 -4.12
CA ILE A 103 8.19 -3.07 -3.80
C ILE A 103 8.84 -2.56 -5.09
N ASP A 104 9.23 -3.46 -6.00
CA ASP A 104 9.84 -3.12 -7.28
C ASP A 104 8.91 -2.26 -8.15
N LEU A 105 7.63 -2.59 -8.17
CA LEU A 105 6.63 -1.82 -8.91
C LEU A 105 6.48 -0.40 -8.35
N ILE A 106 6.39 -0.25 -7.04
CA ILE A 106 6.30 1.05 -6.39
C ILE A 106 7.58 1.85 -6.64
N ASN A 107 8.75 1.24 -6.48
CA ASN A 107 10.05 1.86 -6.73
C ASN A 107 10.20 2.34 -8.18
N SER A 108 9.72 1.56 -9.14
CA SER A 108 9.70 1.96 -10.56
C SER A 108 8.88 3.24 -10.77
N HIS A 109 7.70 3.34 -10.18
CA HIS A 109 6.86 4.54 -10.27
C HIS A 109 7.47 5.75 -9.55
N MET A 110 8.13 5.52 -8.41
CA MET A 110 8.85 6.57 -7.67
C MET A 110 10.03 7.11 -8.49
N GLY A 111 10.83 6.22 -9.05
CA GLY A 111 11.93 6.58 -9.93
C GLY A 111 11.45 7.36 -11.15
N HIS A 112 10.38 6.89 -11.79
CA HIS A 112 9.78 7.60 -12.93
C HIS A 112 9.32 9.01 -12.55
N PHE A 113 8.61 9.17 -11.42
CA PHE A 113 8.17 10.49 -10.95
C PHE A 113 9.33 11.43 -10.64
N LEU A 114 10.40 10.93 -10.04
CA LEU A 114 11.57 11.72 -9.69
C LEU A 114 12.31 12.24 -10.93
N TRP A 115 12.52 11.35 -11.92
CA TRP A 115 13.36 11.61 -13.10
C TRP A 115 12.62 12.15 -14.32
N THR A 116 11.28 12.23 -14.31
CA THR A 116 10.52 12.74 -15.44
C THR A 116 10.70 14.25 -15.58
N ASN A 117 11.64 14.66 -16.41
CA ASN A 117 11.77 16.03 -16.87
C ASN A 117 10.92 16.24 -18.15
N THR A 118 10.34 17.43 -18.27
CA THR A 118 9.33 17.78 -19.29
C THR A 118 9.91 18.09 -20.67
N GLU A 119 11.20 18.29 -20.80
CA GLU A 119 11.78 18.86 -22.00
C GLU A 119 12.65 17.87 -22.82
N ASP A 120 13.15 16.80 -22.20
CA ASP A 120 14.04 15.88 -22.90
C ASP A 120 13.35 14.57 -23.28
N LYS A 121 13.23 14.35 -24.59
CA LYS A 121 12.81 13.07 -25.19
C LYS A 121 13.80 11.90 -24.88
N HIS A 122 14.97 12.19 -24.37
CA HIS A 122 15.97 11.21 -23.91
C HIS A 122 15.95 11.11 -22.38
N LYS A 123 15.40 10.01 -21.89
CA LYS A 123 15.37 9.66 -20.49
C LYS A 123 16.77 9.18 -20.05
N TYR A 124 17.64 10.08 -19.72
CA TYR A 124 18.85 9.72 -19.01
C TYR A 124 18.52 9.56 -17.53
N HIS A 125 18.49 8.33 -17.05
CA HIS A 125 18.52 8.07 -15.61
C HIS A 125 19.95 8.40 -15.14
N LEU A 126 20.13 9.57 -14.56
CA LEU A 126 21.45 10.04 -14.07
C LEU A 126 22.03 9.15 -12.98
N ALA A 127 21.20 8.38 -12.29
CA ALA A 127 21.62 7.38 -11.33
C ALA A 127 20.59 6.25 -11.24
N ASN A 128 21.07 5.04 -10.91
CA ASN A 128 20.20 3.92 -10.63
C ASN A 128 19.40 4.21 -9.36
N TRP A 129 18.07 4.05 -9.42
CA TRP A 129 17.17 4.27 -8.28
C TRP A 129 17.61 3.48 -7.05
N GLN A 130 18.05 2.24 -7.22
CA GLN A 130 18.54 1.40 -6.13
C GLN A 130 19.76 2.02 -5.40
N LEU A 131 20.64 2.71 -6.10
CA LEU A 131 21.77 3.41 -5.49
C LEU A 131 21.33 4.70 -4.78
N VAL A 132 20.37 5.41 -5.37
CA VAL A 132 19.84 6.66 -4.80
C VAL A 132 18.97 6.40 -3.57
N SER A 133 18.33 5.25 -3.48
CA SER A 133 17.46 4.90 -2.35
C SER A 133 18.22 4.44 -1.11
N GLN A 134 19.46 3.92 -1.25
CA GLN A 134 20.23 3.38 -0.14
C GLN A 134 21.04 4.47 0.58
N GLU A 135 20.85 4.65 1.89
CA GLU A 135 21.64 5.58 2.72
C GLU A 135 23.14 5.32 2.68
N ARG A 136 23.54 4.04 2.54
CA ARG A 136 24.94 3.61 2.52
C ARG A 136 25.77 4.25 1.39
N TYR A 137 25.11 4.71 0.32
CA TYR A 137 25.74 5.39 -0.81
C TYR A 137 25.40 6.88 -0.88
N GLY A 138 25.02 7.48 0.26
CA GLY A 138 24.55 8.86 0.29
C GLY A 138 23.11 9.04 -0.24
N GLY A 139 22.37 7.96 -0.34
CA GLY A 139 20.98 7.95 -0.80
C GLY A 139 19.98 8.34 0.29
N PHE A 140 18.70 8.20 -0.04
CA PHE A 140 17.60 8.78 0.74
C PHE A 140 17.02 7.88 1.83
N GLY A 141 17.61 6.70 2.08
CA GLY A 141 17.19 5.81 3.16
C GLY A 141 15.82 5.15 2.96
N TYR A 142 15.49 4.82 1.73
CA TYR A 142 14.33 3.96 1.46
C TYR A 142 14.75 2.49 1.49
N PRO A 143 13.94 1.64 2.15
CA PRO A 143 14.18 0.19 2.18
C PRO A 143 14.05 -0.45 0.80
#